data_c46bf1500b17bcd2f1912f6394b195b8
#
_entry.id   c46bf1500b17bcd2f1912f6394b195b8
#
_cell.length_a   1.000
_cell.length_b   1.000
_cell.length_c   1.000
_cell.angle_alpha   90.00
_cell.angle_beta   90.00
_cell.angle_gamma   90.00
#
_symmetry.space_group_name_H-M   'P 1'
#
loop_
_entity.id
_entity.type
_entity.pdbx_description
1 polymer ?
#
loop_
_entity_poly.entity_id
_entity_poly.type
_entity_poly.pdbx_seq_one_letter_code
_entity_poly.pdbx_strand_id
1 'polypeptide(L)'
;LKIIAGVEEPDQGQVVKGKGIELAYLAQTPLYYENENVLEYVMRGKHADSQPKAKEILNKLGITNHGAMMNILSGGQKKRAALARTLVEPARLLILDEPTNHLDNDMVLWLEQFIKNFKGELIMVTHDRYFLDNVTNRIVELDKASLYSYDTNYSGFLELKTQREEMERATEAKRQNILRKELAWIRRGCQARSTKQQARIDRFEDMKEASKQARARFDKQLMDMNSVSSRLGRKTVELHNICKSFGERTIIDDFTYIFLRDDRIGIVGDNGCGKSTLMKIIAGQLEPGSG
;
A
#
# COMPACT_ATOMS: atom_id res chain seq x y z
N LEU A 1 2.26 11.08 -2.88
CA LEU A 1 1.12 11.41 -3.74
C LEU A 1 0.57 12.82 -3.47
N LYS A 2 0.42 13.25 -2.24
CA LYS A 2 -0.15 14.56 -1.87
C LYS A 2 0.59 15.75 -2.49
N ILE A 3 1.93 15.71 -2.55
CA ILE A 3 2.76 16.74 -3.20
C ILE A 3 2.43 16.82 -4.70
N ILE A 4 2.34 15.69 -5.40
CA ILE A 4 2.00 15.62 -6.83
C ILE A 4 0.57 16.15 -7.05
N ALA A 5 -0.35 15.80 -6.18
CA ALA A 5 -1.72 16.28 -6.21
C ALA A 5 -1.86 17.80 -5.89
N GLY A 6 -0.84 18.41 -5.28
CA GLY A 6 -0.83 19.81 -4.84
C GLY A 6 -1.60 20.05 -3.55
N VAL A 7 -1.76 19.00 -2.72
CA VAL A 7 -2.37 19.06 -1.38
C VAL A 7 -1.34 19.46 -0.32
N GLU A 8 -0.09 19.10 -0.54
CA GLU A 8 1.06 19.45 0.31
C GLU A 8 2.16 20.09 -0.53
N GLU A 9 2.86 21.06 0.03
CA GLU A 9 4.01 21.70 -0.61
C GLU A 9 5.29 20.89 -0.35
N PRO A 10 6.23 20.80 -1.32
CA PRO A 10 7.53 20.18 -1.08
C PRO A 10 8.41 21.09 -0.21
N ASP A 11 9.23 20.51 0.66
CA ASP A 11 10.23 21.26 1.45
C ASP A 11 11.28 21.91 0.55
N GLN A 12 11.61 21.28 -0.56
CA GLN A 12 12.54 21.78 -1.57
C GLN A 12 12.12 21.33 -2.96
N GLY A 13 12.47 22.14 -3.98
CA GLY A 13 12.11 21.88 -5.37
C GLY A 13 10.75 22.45 -5.74
N GLN A 14 10.25 22.05 -6.89
CA GLN A 14 8.95 22.51 -7.40
C GLN A 14 8.25 21.42 -8.21
N VAL A 15 6.91 21.41 -8.13
CA VAL A 15 6.07 20.57 -8.98
C VAL A 15 5.61 21.39 -10.18
N VAL A 16 6.04 21.00 -11.37
CA VAL A 16 5.62 21.65 -12.62
C VAL A 16 4.48 20.85 -13.24
N LYS A 17 3.31 21.47 -13.36
CA LYS A 17 2.14 20.89 -14.04
C LYS A 17 2.01 21.49 -15.43
N GLY A 18 1.75 20.65 -16.43
CA GLY A 18 1.42 21.11 -17.78
C GLY A 18 0.13 21.95 -17.77
N LYS A 19 0.04 22.95 -18.67
CA LYS A 19 -1.14 23.79 -18.80
C LYS A 19 -2.36 22.94 -19.20
N GLY A 20 -3.49 23.11 -18.49
CA GLY A 20 -4.74 22.44 -18.81
C GLY A 20 -4.80 20.96 -18.42
N ILE A 21 -3.89 20.46 -17.57
CA ILE A 21 -3.99 19.10 -17.03
C ILE A 21 -5.04 19.07 -15.91
N GLU A 22 -6.15 18.42 -16.20
CA GLU A 22 -7.15 18.07 -15.20
C GLU A 22 -6.67 16.86 -14.40
N LEU A 23 -6.63 17.05 -13.07
CA LEU A 23 -6.14 16.06 -12.13
C LEU A 23 -7.28 15.62 -11.21
N ALA A 24 -7.47 14.31 -11.09
CA ALA A 24 -8.35 13.73 -10.09
C ALA A 24 -7.52 12.96 -9.04
N TYR A 25 -7.73 13.26 -7.76
CA TYR A 25 -6.99 12.67 -6.66
C TYR A 25 -7.93 11.97 -5.68
N LEU A 26 -7.70 10.69 -5.45
CA LEU A 26 -8.32 9.93 -4.37
C LEU A 26 -7.44 10.01 -3.13
N ALA A 27 -7.89 10.75 -2.12
CA ALA A 27 -7.19 10.85 -0.84
C ALA A 27 -7.50 9.63 0.05
N GLN A 28 -6.55 9.24 0.87
CA GLN A 28 -6.71 8.15 1.85
C GLN A 28 -7.87 8.40 2.83
N THR A 29 -8.08 9.67 3.23
CA THR A 29 -9.20 10.09 4.09
C THR A 29 -10.04 11.10 3.34
N PRO A 30 -11.27 10.76 2.93
CA PRO A 30 -12.15 11.68 2.20
C PRO A 30 -12.72 12.75 3.13
N LEU A 31 -12.76 13.99 2.64
CA LEU A 31 -13.41 15.11 3.32
C LEU A 31 -14.84 15.26 2.79
N TYR A 32 -15.82 15.30 3.68
CA TYR A 32 -17.25 15.47 3.38
C TYR A 32 -17.89 16.44 4.35
N TYR A 33 -19.05 17.02 3.98
CA TYR A 33 -19.85 17.87 4.87
C TYR A 33 -20.88 17.03 5.62
N GLU A 34 -21.21 17.41 6.86
CA GLU A 34 -22.12 16.64 7.72
C GLU A 34 -23.53 16.49 7.13
N ASN A 35 -24.02 17.49 6.44
CA ASN A 35 -25.38 17.53 5.87
C ASN A 35 -25.42 17.23 4.36
N GLU A 36 -24.49 16.45 3.86
CA GLU A 36 -24.37 16.12 2.45
C GLU A 36 -24.76 14.66 2.21
N ASN A 37 -25.61 14.41 1.20
CA ASN A 37 -25.89 13.03 0.79
C ASN A 37 -24.83 12.51 -0.18
N VAL A 38 -24.84 11.18 -0.40
CA VAL A 38 -23.85 10.49 -1.24
C VAL A 38 -23.79 11.07 -2.65
N LEU A 39 -24.92 11.32 -3.27
CA LEU A 39 -24.95 11.83 -4.64
C LEU A 39 -24.46 13.28 -4.71
N GLU A 40 -24.84 14.12 -3.78
CA GLU A 40 -24.33 15.49 -3.66
C GLU A 40 -22.82 15.50 -3.46
N TYR A 41 -22.30 14.64 -2.58
CA TYR A 41 -20.87 14.47 -2.36
C TYR A 41 -20.12 14.10 -3.65
N VAL A 42 -20.62 13.13 -4.39
CA VAL A 42 -19.99 12.66 -5.63
C VAL A 42 -20.08 13.71 -6.73
N MET A 43 -21.17 14.43 -6.80
CA MET A 43 -21.45 15.47 -7.82
C MET A 43 -20.88 16.85 -7.49
N ARG A 44 -20.35 17.06 -6.29
CA ARG A 44 -19.80 18.35 -5.86
C ARG A 44 -18.71 18.86 -6.81
N GLY A 45 -18.96 19.98 -7.47
CA GLY A 45 -18.06 20.59 -8.44
C GLY A 45 -18.00 19.85 -9.78
N LYS A 46 -19.01 19.02 -10.08
CA LYS A 46 -19.16 18.27 -11.32
C LYS A 46 -20.29 18.82 -12.18
N HIS A 47 -20.25 18.54 -13.48
CA HIS A 47 -21.33 18.93 -14.39
C HIS A 47 -22.59 18.08 -14.14
N ALA A 48 -23.77 18.70 -14.25
CA ALA A 48 -25.06 18.01 -14.04
C ALA A 48 -25.24 16.78 -14.95
N ASP A 49 -24.72 16.83 -16.15
CA ASP A 49 -24.76 15.74 -17.14
C ASP A 49 -24.00 14.49 -16.69
N SER A 50 -23.10 14.60 -15.69
CA SER A 50 -22.35 13.47 -15.12
C SER A 50 -23.18 12.66 -14.12
N GLN A 51 -24.39 13.08 -13.75
CA GLN A 51 -25.20 12.41 -12.72
C GLN A 51 -25.55 10.95 -13.06
N PRO A 52 -25.94 10.57 -14.29
CA PRO A 52 -26.20 9.17 -14.63
C PRO A 52 -24.97 8.29 -14.42
N LYS A 53 -23.80 8.77 -14.84
CA LYS A 53 -22.52 8.08 -14.66
C LYS A 53 -22.14 7.98 -13.18
N ALA A 54 -22.39 9.01 -12.39
CA ALA A 54 -22.16 8.99 -10.93
C ALA A 54 -22.98 7.89 -10.26
N LYS A 55 -24.28 7.77 -10.60
CA LYS A 55 -25.16 6.71 -10.08
C LYS A 55 -24.70 5.32 -10.52
N GLU A 56 -24.28 5.17 -11.78
CA GLU A 56 -23.74 3.91 -12.29
C GLU A 56 -22.50 3.47 -11.49
N ILE A 57 -21.52 4.36 -11.33
CA ILE A 57 -20.29 4.06 -10.59
C ILE A 57 -20.59 3.74 -9.12
N LEU A 58 -21.50 4.50 -8.48
CA LEU A 58 -21.92 4.21 -7.10
C LEU A 58 -22.53 2.82 -6.96
N ASN A 59 -23.40 2.42 -7.91
CA ASN A 59 -23.98 1.07 -7.92
C ASN A 59 -22.91 0.00 -8.10
N LYS A 60 -21.94 0.19 -9.00
CA LYS A 60 -20.81 -0.73 -9.19
C LYS A 60 -19.94 -0.84 -7.93
N LEU A 61 -19.86 0.21 -7.14
CA LEU A 61 -19.16 0.24 -5.86
C LEU A 61 -20.07 -0.15 -4.67
N GLY A 62 -21.25 -0.74 -4.93
CA GLY A 62 -22.14 -1.27 -3.90
C GLY A 62 -22.80 -0.21 -3.03
N ILE A 63 -23.01 1.01 -3.56
CA ILE A 63 -23.74 2.09 -2.89
C ILE A 63 -25.01 2.35 -3.68
N THR A 64 -26.10 1.68 -3.31
CA THR A 64 -27.39 1.75 -4.01
C THR A 64 -28.30 2.86 -3.47
N ASN A 65 -28.17 3.22 -2.19
CA ASN A 65 -28.91 4.34 -1.60
C ASN A 65 -28.15 5.64 -1.79
N HIS A 66 -28.38 6.29 -2.92
CA HIS A 66 -27.70 7.54 -3.30
C HIS A 66 -28.13 8.76 -2.45
N GLY A 67 -29.30 8.69 -1.81
CA GLY A 67 -29.81 9.71 -0.90
C GLY A 67 -29.35 9.55 0.56
N ALA A 68 -28.59 8.49 0.88
CA ALA A 68 -28.05 8.31 2.22
C ALA A 68 -27.11 9.45 2.59
N MET A 69 -27.16 9.90 3.85
CA MET A 69 -26.28 10.96 4.33
C MET A 69 -24.84 10.40 4.52
N MET A 70 -23.83 11.20 4.15
CA MET A 70 -22.42 10.79 4.26
C MET A 70 -21.99 10.45 5.70
N ASN A 71 -22.56 11.12 6.71
CA ASN A 71 -22.22 10.92 8.11
C ASN A 71 -22.60 9.52 8.64
N ILE A 72 -23.72 8.94 8.14
CA ILE A 72 -24.22 7.62 8.58
C ILE A 72 -23.53 6.44 7.89
N LEU A 73 -22.77 6.70 6.83
CA LEU A 73 -22.04 5.65 6.10
C LEU A 73 -20.91 5.06 6.94
N SER A 74 -20.65 3.77 6.74
CA SER A 74 -19.45 3.12 7.27
C SER A 74 -18.17 3.72 6.64
N GLY A 75 -17.03 3.58 7.30
CA GLY A 75 -15.74 4.06 6.76
C GLY A 75 -15.42 3.51 5.38
N GLY A 76 -15.73 2.23 5.12
CA GLY A 76 -15.57 1.61 3.80
C GLY A 76 -16.51 2.21 2.75
N GLN A 77 -17.78 2.48 3.09
CA GLN A 77 -18.71 3.14 2.18
C GLN A 77 -18.28 4.57 1.84
N LYS A 78 -17.77 5.32 2.83
CA LYS A 78 -17.23 6.67 2.60
C LYS A 78 -16.07 6.67 1.61
N LYS A 79 -15.16 5.69 1.73
CA LYS A 79 -14.04 5.54 0.79
C LYS A 79 -14.51 5.14 -0.61
N ARG A 80 -15.50 4.27 -0.73
CA ARG A 80 -16.10 3.90 -2.01
C ARG A 80 -16.82 5.08 -2.68
N ALA A 81 -17.50 5.91 -1.90
CA ALA A 81 -18.09 7.15 -2.40
C ALA A 81 -17.01 8.15 -2.89
N ALA A 82 -15.88 8.25 -2.18
CA ALA A 82 -14.74 9.07 -2.61
C ALA A 82 -14.11 8.56 -3.90
N LEU A 83 -13.97 7.25 -4.04
CA LEU A 83 -13.53 6.64 -5.29
C LEU A 83 -14.51 6.95 -6.43
N ALA A 84 -15.82 6.79 -6.21
CA ALA A 84 -16.83 7.18 -7.20
C ALA A 84 -16.65 8.63 -7.64
N ARG A 85 -16.55 9.57 -6.70
CA ARG A 85 -16.31 11.00 -6.98
C ARG A 85 -15.08 11.24 -7.86
N THR A 86 -14.01 10.49 -7.62
CA THR A 86 -12.75 10.61 -8.38
C THR A 86 -12.90 10.10 -9.81
N LEU A 87 -13.74 9.08 -10.05
CA LEU A 87 -13.90 8.40 -11.34
C LEU A 87 -15.02 8.94 -12.23
N VAL A 88 -15.90 9.79 -11.72
CA VAL A 88 -17.09 10.29 -12.47
C VAL A 88 -16.70 11.10 -13.70
N GLU A 89 -15.78 12.05 -13.55
CA GLU A 89 -15.34 12.89 -14.65
C GLU A 89 -14.01 12.43 -15.23
N PRO A 90 -13.85 12.56 -16.55
CA PRO A 90 -12.57 12.27 -17.18
C PRO A 90 -11.53 13.28 -16.67
N ALA A 91 -10.47 12.76 -16.07
CA ALA A 91 -9.27 13.51 -15.76
C ALA A 91 -8.16 13.07 -16.71
N ARG A 92 -7.22 13.94 -17.00
CA ARG A 92 -6.03 13.55 -17.78
C ARG A 92 -5.03 12.78 -16.92
N LEU A 93 -4.93 13.15 -15.64
CA LEU A 93 -4.10 12.47 -14.65
C LEU A 93 -4.97 11.99 -13.48
N LEU A 94 -4.97 10.69 -13.25
CA LEU A 94 -5.64 10.05 -12.13
C LEU A 94 -4.61 9.65 -11.08
N ILE A 95 -4.76 10.13 -9.84
CA ILE A 95 -3.90 9.78 -8.71
C ILE A 95 -4.75 9.01 -7.70
N LEU A 96 -4.39 7.76 -7.44
CA LEU A 96 -5.13 6.87 -6.54
C LEU A 96 -4.26 6.43 -5.35
N ASP A 97 -4.74 6.69 -4.15
CA ASP A 97 -4.11 6.27 -2.89
C ASP A 97 -4.91 5.13 -2.26
N GLU A 98 -4.36 3.90 -2.33
CA GLU A 98 -4.97 2.66 -1.84
C GLU A 98 -6.42 2.43 -2.35
N PRO A 99 -6.65 2.44 -3.68
CA PRO A 99 -8.01 2.39 -4.23
C PRO A 99 -8.73 1.05 -4.02
N THR A 100 -7.99 -0.06 -3.83
CA THR A 100 -8.55 -1.40 -3.62
C THR A 100 -8.99 -1.65 -2.19
N ASN A 101 -8.59 -0.79 -1.24
CA ASN A 101 -8.99 -0.93 0.16
C ASN A 101 -10.51 -0.79 0.33
N HIS A 102 -11.12 -1.73 1.04
CA HIS A 102 -12.56 -1.82 1.29
C HIS A 102 -13.43 -2.15 0.06
N LEU A 103 -12.83 -2.61 -1.03
CA LEU A 103 -13.52 -3.23 -2.15
C LEU A 103 -13.61 -4.76 -1.95
N ASP A 104 -14.66 -5.37 -2.43
CA ASP A 104 -14.73 -6.82 -2.63
C ASP A 104 -14.15 -7.20 -4.01
N ASN A 105 -14.07 -8.49 -4.28
CA ASN A 105 -13.46 -8.99 -5.51
C ASN A 105 -14.14 -8.46 -6.78
N ASP A 106 -15.47 -8.39 -6.79
CA ASP A 106 -16.24 -7.93 -7.96
C ASP A 106 -15.98 -6.44 -8.23
N MET A 107 -15.90 -5.64 -7.17
CA MET A 107 -15.56 -4.21 -7.28
C MET A 107 -14.11 -4.00 -7.73
N VAL A 108 -13.16 -4.82 -7.25
CA VAL A 108 -11.76 -4.79 -7.70
C VAL A 108 -11.66 -5.13 -9.17
N LEU A 109 -12.31 -6.19 -9.63
CA LEU A 109 -12.36 -6.58 -11.05
C LEU A 109 -12.97 -5.48 -11.92
N TRP A 110 -14.06 -4.86 -11.46
CA TRP A 110 -14.65 -3.73 -12.17
C TRP A 110 -13.68 -2.54 -12.25
N LEU A 111 -13.00 -2.18 -11.14
CA LEU A 111 -12.03 -1.10 -11.10
C LEU A 111 -10.83 -1.38 -12.04
N GLU A 112 -10.36 -2.62 -12.08
CA GLU A 112 -9.32 -3.06 -13.00
C GLU A 112 -9.73 -2.81 -14.46
N GLN A 113 -10.94 -3.22 -14.84
CA GLN A 113 -11.48 -2.99 -16.18
C GLN A 113 -11.66 -1.49 -16.49
N PHE A 114 -12.12 -0.71 -15.50
CA PHE A 114 -12.24 0.72 -15.64
C PHE A 114 -10.87 1.38 -15.93
N ILE A 115 -9.83 1.02 -15.17
CA ILE A 115 -8.48 1.57 -15.32
C ILE A 115 -7.85 1.12 -16.66
N LYS A 116 -8.01 -0.12 -17.08
CA LYS A 116 -7.54 -0.61 -18.40
C LYS A 116 -8.14 0.16 -19.57
N ASN A 117 -9.38 0.62 -19.43
CA ASN A 117 -10.07 1.42 -20.44
C ASN A 117 -9.82 2.95 -20.28
N PHE A 118 -9.18 3.37 -19.21
CA PHE A 118 -8.88 4.77 -18.97
C PHE A 118 -7.79 5.26 -19.92
N LYS A 119 -8.07 6.37 -20.62
CA LYS A 119 -7.17 6.92 -21.65
C LYS A 119 -6.17 7.96 -21.15
N GLY A 120 -6.23 8.30 -19.85
CA GLY A 120 -5.31 9.24 -19.22
C GLY A 120 -4.10 8.56 -18.58
N GLU A 121 -3.31 9.36 -17.90
CA GLU A 121 -2.17 8.90 -17.10
C GLU A 121 -2.64 8.48 -15.70
N LEU A 122 -2.03 7.44 -15.14
CA LEU A 122 -2.33 6.92 -13.81
C LEU A 122 -1.08 6.92 -12.93
N ILE A 123 -1.22 7.47 -11.73
CA ILE A 123 -0.26 7.27 -10.64
C ILE A 123 -1.01 6.64 -9.48
N MET A 124 -0.50 5.52 -8.96
CA MET A 124 -1.20 4.77 -7.94
C MET A 124 -0.24 4.24 -6.88
N VAL A 125 -0.70 4.20 -5.64
CA VAL A 125 -0.08 3.44 -4.55
C VAL A 125 -1.09 2.42 -4.05
N THR A 126 -0.69 1.16 -3.97
CA THR A 126 -1.50 0.10 -3.37
C THR A 126 -0.62 -1.06 -2.88
N HIS A 127 -1.12 -1.80 -1.90
CA HIS A 127 -0.53 -3.05 -1.42
C HIS A 127 -1.04 -4.28 -2.19
N ASP A 128 -2.02 -4.11 -3.07
CA ASP A 128 -2.57 -5.19 -3.88
C ASP A 128 -1.66 -5.49 -5.09
N ARG A 129 -0.86 -6.54 -4.94
CA ARG A 129 0.14 -6.96 -5.92
C ARG A 129 -0.48 -7.47 -7.23
N TYR A 130 -1.62 -8.18 -7.13
CA TYR A 130 -2.34 -8.68 -8.30
C TYR A 130 -2.93 -7.54 -9.12
N PHE A 131 -3.48 -6.56 -8.43
CA PHE A 131 -3.99 -5.37 -9.08
C PHE A 131 -2.87 -4.58 -9.78
N LEU A 132 -1.73 -4.36 -9.11
CA LEU A 132 -0.56 -3.73 -9.72
C LEU A 132 -0.09 -4.48 -10.98
N ASP A 133 0.01 -5.81 -10.91
CA ASP A 133 0.50 -6.62 -12.02
C ASP A 133 -0.38 -6.50 -13.27
N ASN A 134 -1.69 -6.34 -13.08
CA ASN A 134 -2.68 -6.28 -14.14
C ASN A 134 -2.86 -4.90 -14.77
N VAL A 135 -2.61 -3.80 -14.02
CA VAL A 135 -2.98 -2.44 -14.46
C VAL A 135 -1.79 -1.53 -14.70
N THR A 136 -0.58 -1.91 -14.26
CA THR A 136 0.61 -1.05 -14.39
C THR A 136 1.56 -1.54 -15.48
N ASN A 137 2.21 -0.58 -16.15
CA ASN A 137 3.28 -0.84 -17.13
C ASN A 137 4.63 -0.28 -16.65
N ARG A 138 4.63 0.41 -15.51
CA ARG A 138 5.84 0.96 -14.87
C ARG A 138 5.66 0.91 -13.36
N ILE A 139 6.70 0.47 -12.66
CA ILE A 139 6.78 0.49 -11.20
C ILE A 139 7.86 1.49 -10.77
N VAL A 140 7.53 2.30 -9.78
CA VAL A 140 8.46 3.24 -9.16
C VAL A 140 8.62 2.84 -7.70
N GLU A 141 9.83 2.45 -7.34
CA GLU A 141 10.21 2.08 -5.98
C GLU A 141 10.87 3.27 -5.28
N LEU A 142 10.36 3.62 -4.11
CA LEU A 142 11.02 4.56 -3.21
C LEU A 142 11.72 3.77 -2.11
N ASP A 143 13.04 3.67 -2.17
CA ASP A 143 13.86 2.96 -1.18
C ASP A 143 14.99 3.85 -0.69
N LYS A 144 15.11 4.02 0.64
CA LYS A 144 16.19 4.77 1.30
C LYS A 144 16.42 6.16 0.70
N ALA A 145 15.33 6.91 0.51
CA ALA A 145 15.31 8.24 -0.12
C ALA A 145 15.83 8.29 -1.58
N SER A 146 15.96 7.14 -2.23
CA SER A 146 16.28 7.02 -3.65
C SER A 146 15.07 6.49 -4.41
N LEU A 147 14.92 6.94 -5.64
CA LEU A 147 13.82 6.56 -6.50
C LEU A 147 14.35 5.72 -7.66
N TYR A 148 13.79 4.52 -7.81
CA TYR A 148 14.13 3.58 -8.87
C TYR A 148 12.91 3.36 -9.76
N SER A 149 13.09 3.45 -11.06
CA SER A 149 12.01 3.26 -12.04
C SER A 149 12.27 1.99 -12.86
N TYR A 150 11.24 1.16 -13.00
CA TYR A 150 11.27 -0.10 -13.72
C TYR A 150 10.13 -0.09 -14.76
N ASP A 151 10.48 -0.15 -16.03
CA ASP A 151 9.50 -0.17 -17.13
C ASP A 151 8.94 -1.59 -17.31
N THR A 152 8.17 -2.04 -16.33
CA THR A 152 7.59 -3.39 -16.26
C THR A 152 6.40 -3.42 -15.30
N ASN A 153 5.66 -4.53 -15.29
CA ASN A 153 4.62 -4.84 -14.29
C ASN A 153 5.26 -5.27 -12.95
N TYR A 154 4.42 -5.63 -11.97
CA TYR A 154 4.88 -5.98 -10.62
C TYR A 154 5.77 -7.24 -10.59
N SER A 155 5.44 -8.25 -11.37
CA SER A 155 6.23 -9.50 -11.45
C SER A 155 7.63 -9.24 -11.99
N GLY A 156 7.75 -8.51 -13.10
CA GLY A 156 9.05 -8.14 -13.67
C GLY A 156 9.85 -7.20 -12.77
N PHE A 157 9.18 -6.31 -12.01
CA PHE A 157 9.83 -5.48 -11.00
C PHE A 157 10.54 -6.32 -9.93
N LEU A 158 9.91 -7.39 -9.44
CA LEU A 158 10.53 -8.24 -8.42
C LEU A 158 11.84 -8.89 -8.92
N GLU A 159 11.86 -9.33 -10.17
CA GLU A 159 13.07 -9.91 -10.79
C GLU A 159 14.19 -8.85 -10.91
N LEU A 160 13.88 -7.69 -11.46
CA LEU A 160 14.85 -6.61 -11.64
C LEU A 160 15.36 -6.06 -10.30
N LYS A 161 14.49 -5.96 -9.30
CA LYS A 161 14.87 -5.58 -7.93
C LYS A 161 15.86 -6.57 -7.34
N THR A 162 15.59 -7.87 -7.45
CA THR A 162 16.49 -8.94 -6.96
C THR A 162 17.85 -8.83 -7.62
N GLN A 163 17.93 -8.68 -8.93
CA GLN A 163 19.17 -8.50 -9.66
C GLN A 163 19.93 -7.25 -9.19
N ARG A 164 19.26 -6.13 -9.01
CA ARG A 164 19.87 -4.90 -8.50
C ARG A 164 20.48 -5.12 -7.11
N GLU A 165 19.71 -5.70 -6.19
CA GLU A 165 20.18 -5.97 -4.82
C GLU A 165 21.41 -6.92 -4.80
N GLU A 166 21.44 -7.94 -5.65
CA GLU A 166 22.58 -8.84 -5.80
C GLU A 166 23.83 -8.11 -6.32
N MET A 167 23.67 -7.24 -7.32
CA MET A 167 24.77 -6.42 -7.84
C MET A 167 25.30 -5.45 -6.77
N GLU A 168 24.42 -4.81 -6.01
CA GLU A 168 24.80 -3.92 -4.91
C GLU A 168 25.59 -4.67 -3.82
N ARG A 169 25.11 -5.86 -3.42
CA ARG A 169 25.81 -6.74 -2.44
C ARG A 169 27.18 -7.18 -2.95
N ALA A 170 27.28 -7.59 -4.22
CA ALA A 170 28.54 -8.00 -4.83
C ALA A 170 29.53 -6.82 -4.90
N THR A 171 29.05 -5.63 -5.23
CA THR A 171 29.86 -4.41 -5.27
C THR A 171 30.37 -4.02 -3.90
N GLU A 172 29.52 -4.10 -2.86
CA GLU A 172 29.92 -3.80 -1.49
C GLU A 172 30.92 -4.86 -0.95
N ALA A 173 30.74 -6.13 -1.27
CA ALA A 173 31.71 -7.18 -0.93
C ALA A 173 33.09 -6.92 -1.56
N LYS A 174 33.14 -6.51 -2.82
CA LYS A 174 34.39 -6.09 -3.50
C LYS A 174 35.03 -4.90 -2.81
N ARG A 175 34.23 -3.86 -2.48
CA ARG A 175 34.70 -2.66 -1.77
C ARG A 175 35.29 -3.01 -0.41
N GLN A 176 34.65 -3.89 0.35
CA GLN A 176 35.15 -4.33 1.66
C GLN A 176 36.45 -5.13 1.56
N ASN A 177 36.61 -5.96 0.53
CA ASN A 177 37.85 -6.66 0.29
C ASN A 177 39.00 -5.69 -0.03
N ILE A 178 38.75 -4.64 -0.82
CA ILE A 178 39.73 -3.58 -1.11
C ILE A 178 40.10 -2.84 0.19
N LEU A 179 39.10 -2.38 0.96
CA LEU A 179 39.30 -1.71 2.23
C LEU A 179 40.13 -2.53 3.21
N ARG A 180 39.88 -3.85 3.29
CA ARG A 180 40.65 -4.77 4.15
C ARG A 180 42.12 -4.85 3.71
N LYS A 181 42.38 -4.95 2.41
CA LYS A 181 43.73 -4.92 1.86
C LYS A 181 44.45 -3.61 2.10
N GLU A 182 43.79 -2.48 1.90
CA GLU A 182 44.34 -1.15 2.14
C GLU A 182 44.60 -0.91 3.62
N LEU A 183 43.70 -1.32 4.52
CA LEU A 183 43.88 -1.25 5.96
C LEU A 183 45.11 -2.06 6.41
N ALA A 184 45.27 -3.29 5.87
CA ALA A 184 46.40 -4.12 6.17
C ALA A 184 47.74 -3.50 5.70
N TRP A 185 47.71 -2.78 4.58
CA TRP A 185 48.86 -2.03 4.06
C TRP A 185 49.20 -0.84 4.95
N ILE A 186 48.23 -0.02 5.36
CA ILE A 186 48.40 1.11 6.29
C ILE A 186 48.97 0.64 7.62
N ARG A 187 48.46 -0.49 8.19
CA ARG A 187 48.93 -1.05 9.47
C ARG A 187 50.40 -1.55 9.46
N ARG A 188 50.96 -1.85 8.29
CA ARG A 188 52.36 -2.26 8.15
C ARG A 188 53.35 -1.09 8.27
N GLY A 189 52.90 0.10 8.68
CA GLY A 189 53.78 1.23 9.00
C GLY A 189 54.34 1.98 7.81
N CYS A 190 53.55 2.07 6.72
CA CYS A 190 53.89 2.92 5.57
C CYS A 190 53.90 4.39 6.00
N GLN A 191 55.10 4.94 6.25
CA GLN A 191 55.24 6.37 6.50
C GLN A 191 54.91 7.16 5.22
N ALA A 192 53.98 8.09 5.31
CA ALA A 192 53.54 8.94 4.21
C ALA A 192 54.65 9.94 3.81
N ARG A 193 55.70 9.46 3.14
CA ARG A 193 56.82 10.31 2.66
C ARG A 193 56.69 10.73 1.19
N SER A 194 55.66 10.31 0.47
CA SER A 194 55.44 10.70 -0.91
C SER A 194 54.00 11.09 -1.19
N THR A 195 53.80 12.02 -2.12
CA THR A 195 52.46 12.47 -2.60
C THR A 195 51.58 11.32 -3.08
N LYS A 196 52.15 10.24 -3.62
CA LYS A 196 51.42 9.02 -4.05
C LYS A 196 50.85 8.25 -2.85
N GLN A 197 51.56 8.23 -1.73
CA GLN A 197 51.10 7.54 -0.51
C GLN A 197 50.00 8.32 0.17
N GLN A 198 50.07 9.65 0.20
CA GLN A 198 48.99 10.51 0.73
C GLN A 198 47.71 10.33 -0.10
N ALA A 199 47.79 10.41 -1.41
CA ALA A 199 46.61 10.19 -2.29
C ALA A 199 45.97 8.79 -2.15
N ARG A 200 46.73 7.79 -1.69
CA ARG A 200 46.22 6.44 -1.40
C ARG A 200 45.50 6.38 -0.04
N ILE A 201 46.00 7.10 0.95
CA ILE A 201 45.34 7.23 2.25
C ILE A 201 44.03 7.99 2.09
N ASP A 202 44.03 9.10 1.37
CA ASP A 202 42.81 9.90 1.08
C ASP A 202 41.73 9.07 0.41
N ARG A 203 42.09 8.25 -0.62
CA ARG A 203 41.16 7.32 -1.27
C ARG A 203 40.64 6.23 -0.31
N PHE A 204 41.45 5.78 0.65
CA PHE A 204 41.01 4.81 1.63
C PHE A 204 39.96 5.45 2.57
N GLU A 205 40.17 6.70 3.01
CA GLU A 205 39.22 7.41 3.86
C GLU A 205 37.90 7.65 3.13
N ASP A 206 37.93 8.09 1.87
CA ASP A 206 36.73 8.24 1.03
C ASP A 206 35.97 6.92 0.87
N MET A 207 36.70 5.83 0.59
CA MET A 207 36.08 4.50 0.47
C MET A 207 35.50 4.00 1.79
N LYS A 208 36.14 4.30 2.92
CA LYS A 208 35.65 3.92 4.26
C LYS A 208 34.39 4.67 4.62
N GLU A 209 34.29 5.95 4.30
CA GLU A 209 33.08 6.73 4.51
C GLU A 209 31.92 6.26 3.63
N ALA A 210 32.18 6.02 2.35
CA ALA A 210 31.18 5.47 1.44
C ALA A 210 30.69 4.07 1.88
N SER A 211 31.56 3.22 2.38
CA SER A 211 31.18 1.90 2.93
C SER A 211 30.38 2.01 4.22
N LYS A 212 30.70 2.98 5.09
CA LYS A 212 29.92 3.23 6.31
C LYS A 212 28.50 3.70 5.99
N GLN A 213 28.34 4.59 5.00
CA GLN A 213 27.04 5.03 4.53
C GLN A 213 26.25 3.90 3.89
N ALA A 214 26.88 3.05 3.09
CA ALA A 214 26.25 1.86 2.49
C ALA A 214 25.77 0.87 3.58
N ARG A 215 26.61 0.57 4.58
CA ARG A 215 26.22 -0.30 5.72
C ARG A 215 25.03 0.24 6.50
N ALA A 216 25.02 1.51 6.83
CA ALA A 216 23.89 2.13 7.53
C ALA A 216 22.56 1.99 6.75
N ARG A 217 22.63 1.83 5.42
CA ARG A 217 21.49 1.52 4.56
C ARG A 217 21.03 0.07 4.65
N PHE A 218 21.94 -0.90 4.87
CA PHE A 218 21.65 -2.33 4.95
C PHE A 218 21.22 -2.81 6.35
N ASP A 219 21.79 -2.27 7.44
CA ASP A 219 21.51 -2.72 8.81
C ASP A 219 20.08 -2.46 9.29
N LYS A 220 19.35 -1.53 8.65
CA LYS A 220 17.92 -1.30 8.95
C LYS A 220 16.98 -2.42 8.45
N GLN A 221 17.45 -3.36 7.66
CA GLN A 221 16.63 -4.46 7.11
C GLN A 221 16.58 -5.71 7.99
N LEU A 222 17.44 -5.84 8.98
CA LEU A 222 17.53 -7.01 9.87
C LEU A 222 16.88 -6.71 11.23
N MET A 223 15.62 -6.29 11.26
CA MET A 223 14.81 -6.48 12.45
C MET A 223 14.30 -7.92 12.44
N ASP A 224 15.05 -8.82 13.07
CA ASP A 224 14.61 -10.16 13.39
C ASP A 224 13.36 -10.10 14.26
N MET A 225 12.25 -10.55 13.69
CA MET A 225 11.04 -10.87 14.45
C MET A 225 11.26 -12.22 15.15
N ASN A 226 11.95 -12.21 16.28
CA ASN A 226 11.97 -13.35 17.18
C ASN A 226 10.62 -13.45 17.89
N SER A 227 9.72 -14.28 17.37
CA SER A 227 8.50 -14.64 18.07
C SER A 227 8.86 -15.64 19.18
N VAL A 228 8.57 -15.26 20.41
CA VAL A 228 8.65 -16.17 21.55
C VAL A 228 7.49 -17.20 21.45
N SER A 229 7.81 -18.44 21.16
CA SER A 229 6.83 -19.52 21.15
C SER A 229 6.46 -19.91 22.59
N SER A 230 5.26 -19.56 23.04
CA SER A 230 4.69 -20.12 24.25
C SER A 230 4.12 -21.52 23.96
N ARG A 231 4.24 -22.45 24.94
CA ARG A 231 3.66 -23.80 24.84
C ARG A 231 2.14 -23.70 24.99
N LEU A 232 1.42 -23.65 23.89
CA LEU A 232 -0.04 -23.77 23.82
C LEU A 232 -0.46 -25.24 23.73
N GLY A 233 -1.62 -25.61 24.30
CA GLY A 233 -2.20 -26.94 24.17
C GLY A 233 -2.54 -27.32 22.73
N ARG A 234 -3.02 -28.57 22.49
CA ARG A 234 -3.38 -29.06 21.14
C ARG A 234 -4.55 -28.30 20.50
N LYS A 235 -5.52 -27.83 21.29
CA LYS A 235 -6.67 -27.01 20.86
C LYS A 235 -6.47 -25.60 21.39
N THR A 236 -6.66 -24.61 20.54
CA THR A 236 -6.38 -23.21 20.88
C THR A 236 -7.67 -22.44 21.19
N VAL A 237 -8.68 -22.60 20.32
CA VAL A 237 -10.01 -21.98 20.45
C VAL A 237 -11.06 -22.94 19.93
N GLU A 238 -12.15 -23.09 20.64
CA GLU A 238 -13.32 -23.88 20.24
C GLU A 238 -14.55 -22.96 20.20
N LEU A 239 -15.25 -22.99 19.08
CA LEU A 239 -16.52 -22.29 18.88
C LEU A 239 -17.62 -23.33 18.72
N HIS A 240 -18.67 -23.22 19.49
CA HIS A 240 -19.81 -24.15 19.46
C HIS A 240 -21.10 -23.40 19.21
N ASN A 241 -21.79 -23.72 18.12
CA ASN A 241 -23.14 -23.23 17.78
C ASN A 241 -23.27 -21.68 17.89
N ILE A 242 -22.22 -20.96 17.48
CA ILE A 242 -22.18 -19.50 17.58
C ILE A 242 -23.19 -18.89 16.62
N CYS A 243 -24.11 -18.09 17.19
CA CYS A 243 -25.05 -17.28 16.43
C CYS A 243 -24.86 -15.81 16.77
N LYS A 244 -24.98 -14.92 15.76
CA LYS A 244 -24.96 -13.47 15.95
C LYS A 244 -25.87 -12.76 14.95
N SER A 245 -26.76 -11.93 15.49
CA SER A 245 -27.65 -11.07 14.70
C SER A 245 -27.52 -9.62 15.13
N PHE A 246 -27.76 -8.70 14.20
CA PHE A 246 -27.87 -7.26 14.46
C PHE A 246 -29.25 -6.80 13.96
N GLY A 247 -30.17 -6.52 14.90
CA GLY A 247 -31.57 -6.28 14.59
C GLY A 247 -32.20 -7.53 13.94
N GLU A 248 -32.83 -7.35 12.80
CA GLU A 248 -33.47 -8.46 12.06
C GLU A 248 -32.49 -9.25 11.17
N ARG A 249 -31.25 -8.80 11.03
CA ARG A 249 -30.27 -9.42 10.16
C ARG A 249 -29.40 -10.41 10.90
N THR A 250 -29.55 -11.70 10.62
CA THR A 250 -28.62 -12.75 11.08
C THR A 250 -27.32 -12.68 10.26
N ILE A 251 -26.20 -12.60 10.95
CA ILE A 251 -24.86 -12.50 10.38
C ILE A 251 -24.10 -13.82 10.49
N ILE A 252 -24.25 -14.50 11.62
CA ILE A 252 -23.65 -15.82 11.87
C ILE A 252 -24.76 -16.70 12.40
N ASP A 253 -24.91 -17.89 11.83
CA ASP A 253 -25.93 -18.85 12.18
C ASP A 253 -25.30 -20.23 12.38
N ASP A 254 -25.44 -20.76 13.58
CA ASP A 254 -24.99 -22.09 14.03
C ASP A 254 -23.52 -22.43 13.60
N PHE A 255 -22.61 -21.51 13.81
CA PHE A 255 -21.22 -21.69 13.43
C PHE A 255 -20.44 -22.46 14.51
N THR A 256 -19.96 -23.65 14.16
CA THR A 256 -19.13 -24.50 15.01
C THR A 256 -17.78 -24.75 14.34
N TYR A 257 -16.68 -24.45 15.03
CA TYR A 257 -15.33 -24.69 14.55
C TYR A 257 -14.32 -24.86 15.71
N ILE A 258 -13.32 -25.71 15.49
CA ILE A 258 -12.23 -25.94 16.44
C ILE A 258 -10.90 -25.57 15.78
N PHE A 259 -10.24 -24.54 16.32
CA PHE A 259 -8.91 -24.14 15.91
C PHE A 259 -7.87 -25.02 16.60
N LEU A 260 -7.05 -25.67 15.80
CA LEU A 260 -5.95 -26.48 16.29
C LEU A 260 -4.66 -25.66 16.36
N ARG A 261 -3.71 -26.18 17.10
CA ARG A 261 -2.36 -25.62 17.13
C ARG A 261 -1.76 -25.67 15.72
N ASP A 262 -1.09 -24.59 15.32
CA ASP A 262 -0.42 -24.42 14.01
C ASP A 262 -1.37 -24.23 12.81
N ASP A 263 -2.71 -24.16 13.02
CA ASP A 263 -3.66 -23.81 11.98
C ASP A 263 -3.40 -22.39 11.47
N ARG A 264 -3.44 -22.23 10.14
CA ARG A 264 -3.43 -20.94 9.45
C ARG A 264 -4.65 -20.85 8.56
N ILE A 265 -5.66 -20.12 9.05
CA ILE A 265 -6.99 -20.11 8.42
C ILE A 265 -7.24 -18.74 7.78
N GLY A 266 -7.58 -18.73 6.49
CA GLY A 266 -8.07 -17.58 5.77
C GLY A 266 -9.59 -17.54 5.77
N ILE A 267 -10.18 -16.41 6.19
CA ILE A 267 -11.64 -16.19 6.14
C ILE A 267 -11.95 -15.32 4.95
N VAL A 268 -12.67 -15.86 3.98
CA VAL A 268 -13.06 -15.18 2.73
C VAL A 268 -14.58 -14.96 2.69
N GLY A 269 -15.02 -13.98 1.91
CA GLY A 269 -16.43 -13.65 1.71
C GLY A 269 -16.61 -12.15 1.42
N ASP A 270 -17.83 -11.77 1.00
CA ASP A 270 -18.16 -10.40 0.59
C ASP A 270 -18.11 -9.39 1.72
N ASN A 271 -18.11 -8.10 1.37
CA ASN A 271 -18.16 -7.04 2.35
C ASN A 271 -19.50 -7.04 3.10
N GLY A 272 -19.44 -7.07 4.44
CA GLY A 272 -20.62 -7.14 5.29
C GLY A 272 -21.16 -8.54 5.54
N CYS A 273 -20.51 -9.63 5.10
CA CYS A 273 -20.92 -11.00 5.38
C CYS A 273 -20.61 -11.48 6.82
N GLY A 274 -19.92 -10.68 7.64
CA GLY A 274 -19.68 -11.02 9.05
C GLY A 274 -18.26 -11.41 9.42
N LYS A 275 -17.27 -11.33 8.52
CA LYS A 275 -15.85 -11.67 8.80
C LYS A 275 -15.30 -10.98 10.03
N SER A 276 -15.45 -9.66 10.11
CA SER A 276 -14.98 -8.86 11.25
C SER A 276 -15.76 -9.15 12.52
N THR A 277 -17.04 -9.51 12.42
CA THR A 277 -17.88 -9.93 13.56
C THR A 277 -17.36 -11.23 14.14
N LEU A 278 -17.10 -12.23 13.29
CA LEU A 278 -16.53 -13.50 13.71
C LEU A 278 -15.15 -13.32 14.36
N MET A 279 -14.27 -12.51 13.76
CA MET A 279 -12.95 -12.21 14.34
C MET A 279 -13.05 -11.55 15.73
N LYS A 280 -14.00 -10.62 15.93
CA LYS A 280 -14.23 -9.97 17.23
C LYS A 280 -14.75 -10.94 18.27
N ILE A 281 -15.60 -11.89 17.88
CA ILE A 281 -16.09 -12.96 18.79
C ILE A 281 -14.92 -13.86 19.19
N ILE A 282 -14.09 -14.32 18.24
CA ILE A 282 -12.91 -15.14 18.52
C ILE A 282 -11.91 -14.40 19.43
N ALA A 283 -11.75 -13.09 19.25
CA ALA A 283 -10.88 -12.26 20.08
C ALA A 283 -11.47 -11.87 21.44
N GLY A 284 -12.69 -12.29 21.77
CA GLY A 284 -13.39 -11.93 23.00
C GLY A 284 -13.79 -10.45 23.12
N GLN A 285 -13.80 -9.72 21.98
CA GLN A 285 -14.18 -8.31 21.92
C GLN A 285 -15.69 -8.09 21.69
N LEU A 286 -16.38 -9.14 21.29
CA LEU A 286 -17.82 -9.13 21.05
C LEU A 286 -18.41 -10.43 21.55
N GLU A 287 -19.46 -10.34 22.37
CA GLU A 287 -20.18 -11.52 22.83
C GLU A 287 -21.06 -12.10 21.70
N PRO A 288 -21.12 -13.43 21.53
CA PRO A 288 -22.07 -14.06 20.63
C PRO A 288 -23.50 -13.77 21.09
N GLY A 289 -24.48 -13.97 20.22
CA GLY A 289 -25.90 -13.92 20.60
C GLY A 289 -26.35 -15.18 21.31
N SER A 290 -25.77 -16.32 20.90
CA SER A 290 -25.85 -17.64 21.58
C SER A 290 -24.64 -18.47 21.15
N GLY A 291 -24.28 -19.49 21.96
CA GLY A 291 -23.16 -20.38 21.71
C GLY A 291 -22.14 -20.43 22.83
#